data_e37747fbcf6a0ee7dd0a49a438ebe2f1
#
_entry.id   e37747fbcf6a0ee7dd0a49a438ebe2f1
#
_cell.length_a   1.000
_cell.length_b   1.000
_cell.length_c   1.000
_cell.angle_alpha   90.00
_cell.angle_beta   90.00
_cell.angle_gamma   90.00
#
_symmetry.space_group_name_H-M   'P 1'
#
loop_
_entity.id
_entity.type
_entity.pdbx_description
1 polymer ?
#
loop_
_entity_poly.entity_id
_entity_poly.type
_entity_poly.pdbx_seq_one_letter_code
_entity_poly.pdbx_strand_id
1 'polypeptide(L)'
;MKERIEKCEDIAKRMRRDMVEMSKYCGGDAHWGGAMSCTDALAVLYGDIMNCTTEDLEYGARDRFILSKGHNAMALYTALVETGIESPDTLEQFQQDGSIYGELAIMNEAHGIECSGGSLGLGLPMGVGMALKAKREHWTGKIYVMTGDGEVDEGSVWEAAMAAAQFQ
;
A
#
# COMPACT_ATOMS: atom_id res chain seq x y z
N MET A 1 -15.48 4.35 19.08
CA MET A 1 -14.45 3.27 19.01
C MET A 1 -15.01 2.00 18.41
N LYS A 2 -16.10 1.42 18.95
CA LYS A 2 -16.71 0.18 18.42
C LYS A 2 -17.07 0.29 16.93
N GLU A 3 -17.75 1.33 16.52
CA GLU A 3 -18.15 1.59 15.12
C GLU A 3 -16.96 1.68 14.16
N ARG A 4 -15.84 2.30 14.58
CA ARG A 4 -14.61 2.36 13.79
C ARG A 4 -13.99 0.98 13.59
N ILE A 5 -14.00 0.15 14.63
CA ILE A 5 -13.52 -1.24 14.54
C ILE A 5 -14.39 -2.04 13.59
N GLU A 6 -15.71 -1.99 13.75
CA GLU A 6 -16.66 -2.68 12.89
C GLU A 6 -16.50 -2.26 11.41
N LYS A 7 -16.26 -0.97 11.14
CA LYS A 7 -15.96 -0.48 9.79
C LYS A 7 -14.70 -1.12 9.21
N CYS A 8 -13.60 -1.14 9.97
CA CYS A 8 -12.34 -1.73 9.50
C CYS A 8 -12.46 -3.25 9.29
N GLU A 9 -13.17 -3.95 10.18
CA GLU A 9 -13.45 -5.39 10.03
C GLU A 9 -14.25 -5.67 8.75
N ASP A 10 -15.23 -4.83 8.44
CA ASP A 10 -16.03 -4.99 7.21
C ASP A 10 -15.21 -4.69 5.96
N ILE A 11 -14.34 -3.67 5.96
CA ILE A 11 -13.39 -3.42 4.88
C ILE A 11 -12.49 -4.64 4.69
N ALA A 12 -11.89 -5.15 5.75
CA ALA A 12 -11.00 -6.32 5.68
C ALA A 12 -11.69 -7.57 5.10
N LYS A 13 -12.96 -7.79 5.45
CA LYS A 13 -13.76 -8.90 4.87
C LYS A 13 -14.00 -8.70 3.38
N ARG A 14 -14.34 -7.49 2.95
CA ARG A 14 -14.56 -7.18 1.53
C ARG A 14 -13.26 -7.30 0.75
N MET A 15 -12.14 -6.75 1.24
CA MET A 15 -10.82 -6.92 0.62
C MET A 15 -10.47 -8.38 0.38
N ARG A 16 -10.71 -9.27 1.36
CA ARG A 16 -10.47 -10.72 1.19
C ARG A 16 -11.35 -11.34 0.11
N ARG A 17 -12.63 -10.96 0.05
CA ARG A 17 -13.53 -11.40 -1.02
C ARG A 17 -13.03 -10.91 -2.38
N ASP A 18 -12.64 -9.66 -2.46
CA ASP A 18 -12.19 -9.03 -3.71
C ASP A 18 -10.88 -9.63 -4.21
N MET A 19 -9.95 -9.98 -3.31
CA MET A 19 -8.77 -10.76 -3.70
C MET A 19 -9.16 -12.12 -4.32
N VAL A 20 -10.17 -12.80 -3.79
CA VAL A 20 -10.69 -14.04 -4.39
C VAL A 20 -11.31 -13.77 -5.77
N GLU A 21 -12.05 -12.67 -5.94
CA GLU A 21 -12.58 -12.28 -7.25
C GLU A 21 -11.45 -11.99 -8.24
N MET A 22 -10.43 -11.20 -7.84
CA MET A 22 -9.26 -10.90 -8.68
C MET A 22 -8.57 -12.15 -9.22
N SER A 23 -8.52 -13.22 -8.42
CA SER A 23 -7.86 -14.47 -8.83
C SER A 23 -8.50 -15.15 -10.03
N LYS A 24 -9.75 -14.86 -10.32
CA LYS A 24 -10.43 -15.39 -11.50
C LYS A 24 -9.82 -14.85 -12.80
N TYR A 25 -9.28 -13.65 -12.75
CA TYR A 25 -8.73 -12.96 -13.90
C TYR A 25 -7.26 -13.29 -14.16
N CYS A 26 -6.49 -13.63 -13.12
CA CYS A 26 -5.07 -13.98 -13.23
C CYS A 26 -4.79 -15.51 -13.25
N GLY A 27 -5.83 -16.34 -13.39
CA GLY A 27 -5.66 -17.78 -13.39
C GLY A 27 -5.26 -18.40 -12.04
N GLY A 28 -5.38 -17.64 -10.96
CA GLY A 28 -5.06 -18.06 -9.59
C GLY A 28 -3.58 -17.93 -9.21
N ASP A 29 -2.75 -17.46 -10.12
CA ASP A 29 -1.30 -17.26 -9.88
C ASP A 29 -1.08 -15.89 -9.21
N ALA A 30 -0.92 -15.88 -7.89
CA ALA A 30 -0.70 -14.68 -7.10
C ALA A 30 -0.12 -15.00 -5.71
N HIS A 31 0.47 -13.99 -5.06
CA HIS A 31 1.08 -14.10 -3.72
C HIS A 31 0.03 -13.99 -2.60
N TRP A 32 -0.82 -15.01 -2.49
CA TRP A 32 -1.96 -15.05 -1.57
C TRP A 32 -1.61 -14.88 -0.10
N GLY A 33 -0.64 -15.65 0.39
CA GLY A 33 -0.32 -15.70 1.82
C GLY A 33 0.09 -14.33 2.35
N GLY A 34 0.98 -13.66 1.62
CA GLY A 34 1.45 -12.33 1.97
C GLY A 34 0.35 -11.27 1.90
N ALA A 35 -0.48 -11.30 0.84
CA ALA A 35 -1.59 -10.37 0.66
C ALA A 35 -2.63 -10.53 1.78
N MET A 36 -3.06 -11.76 2.06
CA MET A 36 -4.04 -12.05 3.12
C MET A 36 -3.52 -11.66 4.51
N SER A 37 -2.21 -11.81 4.77
CA SER A 37 -1.60 -11.52 6.08
C SER A 37 -1.64 -10.04 6.45
N CYS A 38 -1.61 -9.13 5.48
CA CYS A 38 -1.58 -7.69 5.74
C CYS A 38 -2.94 -6.99 5.57
N THR A 39 -3.98 -7.74 5.22
CA THR A 39 -5.31 -7.19 4.93
C THR A 39 -5.89 -6.36 6.08
N ASP A 40 -5.85 -6.86 7.31
CA ASP A 40 -6.41 -6.15 8.46
C ASP A 40 -5.64 -4.84 8.75
N ALA A 41 -4.32 -4.86 8.62
CA ALA A 41 -3.50 -3.67 8.78
C ALA A 41 -3.81 -2.61 7.71
N LEU A 42 -3.97 -3.02 6.45
CA LEU A 42 -4.36 -2.12 5.37
C LEU A 42 -5.78 -1.59 5.54
N ALA A 43 -6.73 -2.43 5.96
CA ALA A 43 -8.09 -1.99 6.24
C ALA A 43 -8.15 -0.92 7.34
N VAL A 44 -7.29 -1.04 8.37
CA VAL A 44 -7.19 -0.03 9.42
C VAL A 44 -6.49 1.24 8.91
N LEU A 45 -5.38 1.10 8.20
CA LEU A 45 -4.65 2.25 7.65
C LEU A 45 -5.53 3.07 6.71
N TYR A 46 -6.06 2.46 5.66
CA TYR A 46 -6.85 3.15 4.65
C TYR A 46 -8.28 3.48 5.11
N GLY A 47 -8.89 2.63 5.94
CA GLY A 47 -10.26 2.79 6.40
C GLY A 47 -10.45 3.79 7.54
N ASP A 48 -9.40 4.06 8.32
CA ASP A 48 -9.55 4.82 9.58
C ASP A 48 -8.40 5.77 9.94
N ILE A 49 -7.14 5.43 9.61
CA ILE A 49 -5.98 6.18 10.11
C ILE A 49 -5.47 7.19 9.11
N MET A 50 -5.31 6.79 7.83
CA MET A 50 -4.70 7.62 6.81
C MET A 50 -5.67 8.66 6.26
N ASN A 51 -5.15 9.86 6.06
CA ASN A 51 -5.83 10.92 5.31
C ASN A 51 -5.42 10.83 3.84
N CYS A 52 -6.08 9.95 3.10
CA CYS A 52 -5.85 9.74 1.68
C CYS A 52 -7.18 9.57 0.94
N THR A 53 -7.94 10.67 0.86
CA THR A 53 -9.17 10.72 0.06
C THR A 53 -8.83 10.94 -1.41
N THR A 54 -9.76 10.62 -2.31
CA THR A 54 -9.59 10.85 -3.76
C THR A 54 -9.35 12.32 -4.10
N GLU A 55 -9.86 13.25 -3.28
CA GLU A 55 -9.68 14.69 -3.43
C GLU A 55 -8.26 15.13 -3.03
N ASP A 56 -7.58 14.38 -2.17
CA ASP A 56 -6.28 14.73 -1.59
C ASP A 56 -5.09 14.03 -2.28
N LEU A 57 -5.33 13.18 -3.30
CA LEU A 57 -4.28 12.38 -3.96
C LEU A 57 -3.15 13.22 -4.57
N GLU A 58 -3.44 14.46 -4.98
CA GLU A 58 -2.47 15.34 -5.65
C GLU A 58 -1.69 16.26 -4.70
N TYR A 59 -2.02 16.31 -3.41
CA TYR A 59 -1.47 17.30 -2.48
C TYR A 59 -0.45 16.75 -1.49
N GLY A 60 0.49 17.60 -1.09
CA GLY A 60 1.44 17.31 -0.02
C GLY A 60 0.80 17.15 1.38
N ALA A 61 -0.50 17.43 1.51
CA ALA A 61 -1.25 17.26 2.75
C ALA A 61 -1.76 15.83 2.96
N ARG A 62 -1.84 15.01 1.91
CA ARG A 62 -2.30 13.62 2.03
C ARG A 62 -1.22 12.71 2.64
N ASP A 63 -1.67 11.72 3.37
CA ASP A 63 -0.81 10.63 3.81
C ASP A 63 -0.43 9.73 2.62
N ARG A 64 0.75 9.11 2.69
CA ARG A 64 1.25 8.22 1.66
C ARG A 64 1.56 6.84 2.22
N PHE A 65 1.31 5.83 1.42
CA PHE A 65 1.58 4.46 1.78
C PHE A 65 2.53 3.78 0.79
N ILE A 66 3.57 3.15 1.30
CA ILE A 66 4.52 2.37 0.53
C ILE A 66 4.39 0.89 0.91
N LEU A 67 4.02 0.06 -0.06
CA LEU A 67 4.07 -1.39 0.07
C LEU A 67 5.48 -1.89 -0.29
N SER A 68 6.37 -1.99 0.71
CA SER A 68 7.76 -2.42 0.48
C SER A 68 7.82 -3.86 -0.07
N LYS A 69 6.97 -4.75 0.43
CA LYS A 69 6.76 -6.09 -0.10
C LYS A 69 5.80 -6.06 -1.30
N GLY A 70 6.29 -5.54 -2.43
CA GLY A 70 5.50 -5.25 -3.62
C GLY A 70 4.71 -6.42 -4.20
N HIS A 71 5.13 -7.67 -3.93
CA HIS A 71 4.42 -8.89 -4.30
C HIS A 71 3.05 -9.07 -3.60
N ASN A 72 2.74 -8.26 -2.59
CA ASN A 72 1.42 -8.25 -1.96
C ASN A 72 0.46 -7.21 -2.58
N ALA A 73 0.67 -6.86 -3.84
CA ALA A 73 -0.06 -5.83 -4.56
C ALA A 73 -1.59 -6.03 -4.54
N MET A 74 -2.08 -7.28 -4.55
CA MET A 74 -3.52 -7.57 -4.41
C MET A 74 -4.13 -6.91 -3.19
N ALA A 75 -3.44 -6.95 -2.04
CA ALA A 75 -3.94 -6.34 -0.82
C ALA A 75 -3.99 -4.80 -0.93
N LEU A 76 -3.00 -4.20 -1.59
CA LEU A 76 -3.00 -2.76 -1.84
C LEU A 76 -4.15 -2.37 -2.76
N TYR A 77 -4.30 -3.05 -3.90
CA TYR A 77 -5.35 -2.71 -4.88
C TYR A 77 -6.75 -2.86 -4.29
N THR A 78 -7.00 -3.93 -3.51
CA THR A 78 -8.29 -4.09 -2.84
C THR A 78 -8.53 -3.04 -1.75
N ALA A 79 -7.48 -2.58 -1.04
CA ALA A 79 -7.61 -1.47 -0.09
C ALA A 79 -7.98 -0.16 -0.80
N LEU A 80 -7.36 0.14 -1.95
CA LEU A 80 -7.66 1.32 -2.76
C LEU A 80 -9.11 1.30 -3.27
N VAL A 81 -9.58 0.14 -3.74
CA VAL A 81 -10.97 -0.05 -4.20
C VAL A 81 -11.96 0.10 -3.05
N GLU A 82 -11.74 -0.59 -1.94
CA GLU A 82 -12.67 -0.61 -0.80
C GLU A 82 -12.75 0.73 -0.04
N THR A 83 -11.80 1.61 -0.28
CA THR A 83 -11.81 2.97 0.28
C THR A 83 -12.17 4.05 -0.75
N GLY A 84 -12.50 3.65 -1.99
CA GLY A 84 -13.01 4.53 -3.03
C GLY A 84 -11.94 5.37 -3.72
N ILE A 85 -10.67 5.05 -3.53
CA ILE A 85 -9.54 5.66 -4.25
C ILE A 85 -9.52 5.13 -5.69
N GLU A 86 -9.81 3.83 -5.85
CA GLU A 86 -9.91 3.17 -7.15
C GLU A 86 -11.32 2.63 -7.44
N SER A 87 -11.62 2.48 -8.73
CA SER A 87 -12.87 1.86 -9.18
C SER A 87 -12.85 0.35 -8.95
N PRO A 88 -14.01 -0.27 -8.65
CA PRO A 88 -14.14 -1.73 -8.61
C PRO A 88 -13.66 -2.46 -9.89
N ASP A 89 -13.72 -1.81 -11.05
CA ASP A 89 -13.24 -2.35 -12.32
C ASP A 89 -11.73 -2.64 -12.32
N THR A 90 -10.99 -2.08 -11.38
CA THR A 90 -9.57 -2.36 -11.13
C THR A 90 -9.31 -3.84 -10.87
N LEU A 91 -10.25 -4.52 -10.20
CA LEU A 91 -10.11 -5.93 -9.81
C LEU A 91 -10.02 -6.84 -11.05
N GLU A 92 -10.75 -6.50 -12.12
CA GLU A 92 -10.76 -7.25 -13.37
C GLU A 92 -9.49 -7.06 -14.19
N GLN A 93 -8.77 -5.95 -13.94
CA GLN A 93 -7.55 -5.60 -14.66
C GLN A 93 -6.28 -6.24 -14.06
N PHE A 94 -6.39 -6.92 -12.92
CA PHE A 94 -5.24 -7.52 -12.26
C PHE A 94 -4.52 -8.53 -13.16
N GLN A 95 -3.23 -8.30 -13.38
CA GLN A 95 -2.37 -9.11 -14.26
C GLN A 95 -2.86 -9.26 -15.72
N GLN A 96 -3.70 -8.35 -16.20
CA GLN A 96 -4.10 -8.35 -17.60
C GLN A 96 -3.07 -7.59 -18.45
N ASP A 97 -2.91 -8.03 -19.72
CA ASP A 97 -2.00 -7.38 -20.65
C ASP A 97 -2.34 -5.90 -20.85
N GLY A 98 -1.36 -5.04 -20.66
CA GLY A 98 -1.52 -3.58 -20.76
C GLY A 98 -2.10 -2.91 -19.52
N SER A 99 -2.44 -3.66 -18.47
CA SER A 99 -2.88 -3.12 -17.19
C SER A 99 -1.73 -2.53 -16.38
N ILE A 100 -2.05 -1.51 -15.58
CA ILE A 100 -1.14 -0.95 -14.57
C ILE A 100 -1.17 -1.75 -13.25
N TYR A 101 -2.11 -2.68 -13.09
CA TYR A 101 -2.32 -3.48 -11.89
C TYR A 101 -1.66 -4.86 -12.02
N GLY A 102 -0.33 -4.85 -12.07
CA GLY A 102 0.47 -6.07 -12.15
C GLY A 102 0.59 -6.82 -10.83
N GLU A 103 1.22 -7.99 -10.86
CA GLU A 103 1.55 -8.78 -9.66
C GLU A 103 2.43 -8.02 -8.67
N LEU A 104 3.31 -7.15 -9.18
CA LEU A 104 4.09 -6.20 -8.39
C LEU A 104 3.51 -4.81 -8.58
N ALA A 105 3.33 -4.08 -7.49
CA ALA A 105 2.87 -2.70 -7.56
C ALA A 105 3.91 -1.83 -8.30
N ILE A 106 3.46 -1.11 -9.33
CA ILE A 106 4.27 -0.15 -10.10
C ILE A 106 3.78 1.26 -9.78
N MET A 107 4.72 2.16 -9.48
CA MET A 107 4.40 3.53 -9.09
C MET A 107 3.46 4.20 -10.09
N ASN A 108 2.34 4.67 -9.56
CA ASN A 108 1.37 5.50 -10.26
C ASN A 108 0.62 6.36 -9.24
N GLU A 109 1.13 7.55 -8.98
CA GLU A 109 0.60 8.43 -7.94
C GLU A 109 -0.86 8.83 -8.19
N ALA A 110 -1.28 8.93 -9.45
CA ALA A 110 -2.67 9.23 -9.80
C ALA A 110 -3.66 8.14 -9.34
N HIS A 111 -3.15 6.94 -9.10
CA HIS A 111 -3.89 5.76 -8.63
C HIS A 111 -3.54 5.37 -7.19
N GLY A 112 -2.90 6.27 -6.43
CA GLY A 112 -2.55 6.02 -5.03
C GLY A 112 -1.41 5.03 -4.81
N ILE A 113 -0.64 4.67 -5.85
CA ILE A 113 0.50 3.76 -5.78
C ILE A 113 1.79 4.57 -5.73
N GLU A 114 2.33 4.76 -4.55
CA GLU A 114 3.41 5.72 -4.27
C GLU A 114 4.80 5.26 -4.72
N CYS A 115 5.04 3.97 -4.85
CA CYS A 115 6.32 3.46 -5.31
C CYS A 115 6.20 2.11 -6.03
N SER A 116 7.18 1.81 -6.88
CA SER A 116 7.31 0.48 -7.47
C SER A 116 7.95 -0.47 -6.46
N GLY A 117 7.26 -1.59 -6.21
CA GLY A 117 7.75 -2.68 -5.39
C GLY A 117 8.47 -3.75 -6.23
N GLY A 118 9.10 -4.73 -5.55
CA GLY A 118 9.75 -5.89 -6.18
C GLY A 118 10.99 -6.33 -5.45
N SER A 119 12.04 -5.53 -5.46
CA SER A 119 13.24 -5.80 -4.66
C SER A 119 12.98 -5.51 -3.19
N LEU A 120 13.08 -6.54 -2.34
CA LEU A 120 12.84 -6.40 -0.90
C LEU A 120 13.89 -5.48 -0.26
N GLY A 121 13.50 -4.80 0.82
CA GLY A 121 14.33 -3.88 1.58
C GLY A 121 14.42 -2.47 1.00
N LEU A 122 13.80 -2.17 -0.15
CA LEU A 122 13.89 -0.85 -0.78
C LEU A 122 12.76 0.12 -0.39
N GLY A 123 11.62 -0.36 0.06
CA GLY A 123 10.49 0.52 0.38
C GLY A 123 10.77 1.44 1.58
N LEU A 124 11.46 0.96 2.61
CA LEU A 124 11.82 1.81 3.75
C LEU A 124 12.81 2.92 3.38
N PRO A 125 13.91 2.67 2.64
CA PRO A 125 14.77 3.73 2.11
C PRO A 125 14.02 4.77 1.27
N MET A 126 13.11 4.33 0.41
CA MET A 126 12.26 5.23 -0.38
C MET A 126 11.36 6.09 0.54
N GLY A 127 10.75 5.47 1.55
CA GLY A 127 9.95 6.17 2.55
C GLY A 127 10.72 7.23 3.33
N VAL A 128 11.97 6.93 3.70
CA VAL A 128 12.87 7.91 4.34
C VAL A 128 13.17 9.07 3.40
N GLY A 129 13.48 8.81 2.14
CA GLY A 129 13.70 9.85 1.14
C GLY A 129 12.46 10.74 0.96
N MET A 130 11.27 10.13 0.89
CA MET A 130 9.99 10.83 0.79
C MET A 130 9.71 11.67 2.05
N ALA A 131 10.00 11.13 3.24
CA ALA A 131 9.82 11.85 4.50
C ALA A 131 10.78 13.05 4.61
N LEU A 132 12.02 12.93 4.15
CA LEU A 132 12.96 14.04 4.08
C LEU A 132 12.48 15.15 3.13
N LYS A 133 11.92 14.78 1.97
CA LYS A 133 11.26 15.73 1.07
C LYS A 133 10.07 16.39 1.75
N ALA A 134 9.18 15.61 2.35
CA ALA A 134 8.01 16.12 3.06
C ALA A 134 8.40 17.14 4.14
N LYS A 135 9.42 16.83 4.94
CA LYS A 135 9.95 17.73 5.95
C LYS A 135 10.51 19.02 5.35
N ARG A 136 11.26 18.93 4.25
CA ARG A 136 11.84 20.09 3.56
C ARG A 136 10.79 20.99 2.93
N GLU A 137 9.72 20.41 2.41
CA GLU A 137 8.63 21.12 1.76
C GLU A 137 7.45 21.43 2.71
N HIS A 138 7.62 21.17 4.01
CA HIS A 138 6.61 21.41 5.05
C HIS A 138 5.27 20.72 4.80
N TRP A 139 5.30 19.49 4.26
CA TRP A 139 4.11 18.67 4.14
C TRP A 139 3.56 18.30 5.51
N THR A 140 2.24 18.17 5.61
CA THR A 140 1.56 17.75 6.84
C THR A 140 1.18 16.27 6.84
N GLY A 141 1.16 15.65 5.65
CA GLY A 141 0.89 14.22 5.48
C GLY A 141 2.02 13.34 6.04
N LYS A 142 1.64 12.16 6.49
CA LYS A 142 2.55 11.14 7.01
C LYS A 142 2.90 10.14 5.92
N ILE A 143 4.02 9.44 6.12
CA ILE A 143 4.48 8.39 5.23
C ILE A 143 4.50 7.07 6.00
N TYR A 144 3.69 6.13 5.53
CA TYR A 144 3.58 4.80 6.09
C TYR A 144 4.30 3.81 5.17
N VAL A 145 5.11 2.94 5.74
CA VAL A 145 5.80 1.89 5.00
C VAL A 145 5.47 0.54 5.62
N MET A 146 5.01 -0.39 4.81
CA MET A 146 4.76 -1.76 5.24
C MET A 146 5.83 -2.69 4.68
N THR A 147 6.63 -3.25 5.57
CA THR A 147 7.64 -4.25 5.26
C THR A 147 7.11 -5.67 5.52
N GLY A 148 7.78 -6.66 4.95
CA GLY A 148 7.62 -8.07 5.33
C GLY A 148 8.52 -8.44 6.52
N ASP A 149 8.21 -9.52 7.22
CA ASP A 149 9.00 -10.05 8.33
C ASP A 149 10.41 -10.47 7.86
N GLY A 150 10.51 -11.29 6.82
CA GLY A 150 11.81 -11.67 6.24
C GLY A 150 12.53 -10.51 5.55
N GLU A 151 11.79 -9.53 5.02
CA GLU A 151 12.35 -8.33 4.42
C GLU A 151 13.13 -7.46 5.43
N VAL A 152 12.75 -7.50 6.69
CA VAL A 152 13.44 -6.73 7.76
C VAL A 152 14.87 -7.21 8.00
N ASP A 153 15.24 -8.38 7.52
CA ASP A 153 16.62 -8.89 7.58
C ASP A 153 17.54 -8.26 6.51
N GLU A 154 16.98 -7.53 5.55
CA GLU A 154 17.78 -6.81 4.54
C GLU A 154 18.57 -5.66 5.17
N GLY A 155 19.86 -5.54 4.80
CA GLY A 155 20.75 -4.49 5.31
C GLY A 155 20.24 -3.07 5.02
N SER A 156 19.63 -2.86 3.85
CA SER A 156 19.05 -1.58 3.44
C SER A 156 17.92 -1.09 4.37
N VAL A 157 17.17 -2.01 5.00
CA VAL A 157 16.15 -1.65 6.00
C VAL A 157 16.81 -1.01 7.23
N TRP A 158 17.90 -1.59 7.73
CA TRP A 158 18.60 -1.06 8.90
C TRP A 158 19.38 0.22 8.59
N GLU A 159 19.96 0.32 7.39
CA GLU A 159 20.58 1.57 6.92
C GLU A 159 19.57 2.70 6.84
N ALA A 160 18.36 2.41 6.32
CA ALA A 160 17.28 3.39 6.27
C ALA A 160 16.79 3.77 7.67
N ALA A 161 16.67 2.81 8.59
CA ALA A 161 16.27 3.08 9.97
C ALA A 161 17.28 3.99 10.69
N MET A 162 18.59 3.74 10.49
CA MET A 162 19.65 4.61 11.03
C MET A 162 19.60 6.01 10.42
N ALA A 163 19.37 6.12 9.10
CA ALA A 163 19.21 7.41 8.44
C ALA A 163 17.98 8.16 8.96
N ALA A 164 16.84 7.48 9.10
CA ALA A 164 15.62 8.07 9.67
C ALA A 164 15.87 8.62 11.09
N ALA A 165 16.53 7.85 11.94
CA ALA A 165 16.89 8.29 13.29
C ALA A 165 17.84 9.50 13.30
N GLN A 166 18.80 9.55 12.35
CA GLN A 166 19.76 10.65 12.23
C GLN A 166 19.10 11.96 11.80
N PHE A 167 18.12 11.89 10.87
CA PHE A 167 17.49 13.07 10.31
C PHE A 167 16.18 13.46 10.99
N GLN A 168 15.65 12.63 11.90
CA GLN A 168 14.43 12.82 12.73
C GLN A 168 13.19 13.23 11.96
#